data_4057a12ccee9f3aeb7a6aa3caf085f60
#
_entry.id   4057a12ccee9f3aeb7a6aa3caf085f60
#
_cell.length_a   1.000
_cell.length_b   1.000
_cell.length_c   1.000
_cell.angle_alpha   90.00
_cell.angle_beta   90.00
_cell.angle_gamma   90.00
#
_symmetry.space_group_name_H-M   'P 1'
#
loop_
_entity.id
_entity.type
_entity.pdbx_description
1 polymer ?
#
loop_
_entity_poly.entity_id
_entity_poly.type
_entity_poly.pdbx_seq_one_letter_code
_entity_poly.pdbx_strand_id
1 'polypeptide(L)'
;METLASQLPIYTNTARTIAPQNRLIAPESSQFSAENQNTDRSADSFRNAGYTSAQLNGSLGSAGALLGQASNDLSRIGDALDEIDALVTIAEENSDLSTQQRAQLNAQIEDYLTRIDDIAANSSFEGRDLLASDQTITLQVGTGTSSDNRIDIDLSASGSEDLATGLSEINVSDSAGVSNARTLVDQAQEALRDREISVAADQGSLRTAQDQNRVSQVAGENIVQAQLAASETSGRDDAQARISENLQAYLGDISTQLASQSVTVGGFTLPEPRPDPLPE
;
A
#
# COMPACT_ATOMS: atom_id res chain seq x y z
N MET A 1 -11.67 20.33 82.93
CA MET A 1 -11.84 21.55 82.13
C MET A 1 -12.73 21.18 80.99
N GLU A 2 -13.94 21.64 81.13
CA GLU A 2 -15.08 21.31 80.30
C GLU A 2 -15.00 22.00 78.95
N THR A 3 -15.35 21.29 77.85
CA THR A 3 -15.65 21.91 76.62
C THR A 3 -17.08 21.64 76.20
N LEU A 4 -17.81 22.72 76.20
CA LEU A 4 -19.22 22.82 75.80
C LEU A 4 -19.35 22.51 74.28
N ALA A 5 -20.04 21.42 73.98
CA ALA A 5 -20.55 21.17 72.68
C ALA A 5 -21.87 21.87 72.46
N SER A 6 -21.90 22.88 71.67
CA SER A 6 -23.05 23.67 71.27
C SER A 6 -23.98 22.84 70.37
N GLN A 7 -25.22 22.68 70.82
CA GLN A 7 -26.31 22.08 70.04
C GLN A 7 -26.83 23.07 68.99
N LEU A 8 -26.86 22.69 67.78
CA LEU A 8 -27.59 23.35 66.68
C LEU A 8 -28.81 22.49 66.31
N PRO A 9 -29.99 23.06 66.14
CA PRO A 9 -31.19 22.30 65.80
C PRO A 9 -31.15 21.86 64.36
N ILE A 10 -31.41 20.57 64.13
CA ILE A 10 -31.55 19.96 62.80
C ILE A 10 -32.91 20.43 62.27
N TYR A 11 -32.91 21.34 61.31
CA TYR A 11 -34.07 21.59 60.46
C TYR A 11 -34.22 20.41 59.49
N THR A 12 -35.14 19.53 59.74
CA THR A 12 -35.61 18.52 58.77
C THR A 12 -36.40 19.23 57.68
N ASN A 13 -35.70 19.60 56.63
CA ASN A 13 -36.35 20.07 55.44
C ASN A 13 -36.85 18.83 54.70
N THR A 14 -38.12 18.53 54.82
CA THR A 14 -38.84 17.58 53.99
C THR A 14 -38.91 18.17 52.59
N ALA A 15 -37.76 18.16 51.86
CA ALA A 15 -37.76 18.36 50.47
C ALA A 15 -38.46 17.15 49.83
N ARG A 16 -39.67 17.38 49.43
CA ARG A 16 -40.44 16.50 48.56
C ARG A 16 -39.59 16.27 47.31
N THR A 17 -38.93 15.14 47.28
CA THR A 17 -38.14 14.70 46.11
C THR A 17 -39.11 14.50 44.95
N ILE A 18 -39.22 15.50 44.10
CA ILE A 18 -39.71 15.30 42.75
C ILE A 18 -38.57 14.51 42.10
N ALA A 19 -38.71 13.19 42.02
CA ALA A 19 -37.81 12.37 41.25
C ALA A 19 -37.85 12.88 39.80
N PRO A 20 -36.73 13.29 39.22
CA PRO A 20 -36.70 13.56 37.80
C PRO A 20 -37.00 12.25 37.13
N GLN A 21 -38.10 12.21 36.37
CA GLN A 21 -38.41 11.12 35.44
C GLN A 21 -37.39 11.17 34.32
N ASN A 22 -36.13 10.87 34.65
CA ASN A 22 -35.06 10.78 33.68
C ASN A 22 -34.71 9.30 33.43
N ARG A 23 -35.73 8.54 33.05
CA ARG A 23 -35.60 7.10 32.79
C ARG A 23 -35.88 6.72 31.36
N LEU A 24 -35.43 7.51 30.39
CA LEU A 24 -35.61 7.20 28.95
C LEU A 24 -34.37 7.41 28.10
N ILE A 25 -33.15 7.43 28.67
CA ILE A 25 -31.94 7.61 27.85
C ILE A 25 -30.84 6.60 28.20
N ALA A 26 -31.15 5.42 28.72
CA ALA A 26 -30.10 4.49 29.11
C ALA A 26 -29.85 3.26 28.20
N PRO A 27 -30.68 2.83 27.26
CA PRO A 27 -30.25 1.73 26.35
C PRO A 27 -29.62 2.19 25.04
N GLU A 28 -29.79 3.46 24.61
CA GLU A 28 -29.33 3.87 23.26
C GLU A 28 -27.89 4.36 23.20
N SER A 29 -27.31 4.84 24.31
CA SER A 29 -25.91 5.29 24.34
C SER A 29 -24.90 4.16 24.15
N SER A 30 -25.25 2.93 24.52
CA SER A 30 -24.37 1.77 24.36
C SER A 30 -24.34 1.23 22.92
N GLN A 31 -25.46 1.30 22.19
CA GLN A 31 -25.49 0.92 20.77
C GLN A 31 -24.80 1.96 19.91
N PHE A 32 -25.05 3.23 20.13
CA PHE A 32 -24.36 4.31 19.43
C PHE A 32 -22.85 4.32 19.66
N SER A 33 -22.40 4.01 20.88
CA SER A 33 -20.97 3.85 21.19
C SER A 33 -20.35 2.62 20.51
N ALA A 34 -21.10 1.52 20.38
CA ALA A 34 -20.62 0.31 19.71
C ALA A 34 -20.53 0.49 18.19
N GLU A 35 -21.45 1.23 17.58
CA GLU A 35 -21.49 1.51 16.14
C GLU A 35 -20.39 2.50 15.75
N ASN A 36 -20.16 3.56 16.54
CA ASN A 36 -19.03 4.47 16.38
C ASN A 36 -17.69 3.77 16.56
N GLN A 37 -17.54 2.87 17.55
CA GLN A 37 -16.32 2.10 17.74
C GLN A 37 -16.05 1.13 16.57
N ASN A 38 -17.08 0.60 15.94
CA ASN A 38 -16.91 -0.29 14.79
C ASN A 38 -16.51 0.49 13.53
N THR A 39 -17.04 1.70 13.34
CA THR A 39 -16.67 2.62 12.27
C THR A 39 -15.24 3.12 12.43
N ASP A 40 -14.84 3.46 13.66
CA ASP A 40 -13.47 3.88 13.96
C ASP A 40 -12.46 2.75 13.73
N ARG A 41 -12.78 1.51 14.16
CA ARG A 41 -11.92 0.33 13.90
C ARG A 41 -11.79 0.03 12.42
N SER A 42 -12.86 0.19 11.65
CA SER A 42 -12.81 0.03 10.20
C SER A 42 -11.93 1.10 9.56
N ALA A 43 -12.09 2.36 9.95
CA ALA A 43 -11.26 3.47 9.47
C ALA A 43 -9.77 3.27 9.81
N ASP A 44 -9.44 2.78 11.00
CA ASP A 44 -8.07 2.48 11.41
C ASP A 44 -7.49 1.28 10.63
N SER A 45 -8.29 0.26 10.34
CA SER A 45 -7.88 -0.87 9.50
C SER A 45 -7.53 -0.41 8.08
N PHE A 46 -8.31 0.51 7.51
CA PHE A 46 -8.05 1.06 6.17
C PHE A 46 -6.86 2.02 6.15
N ARG A 47 -6.65 2.82 7.20
CA ARG A 47 -5.43 3.64 7.33
C ARG A 47 -4.19 2.77 7.39
N ASN A 48 -4.21 1.69 8.18
CA ASN A 48 -3.10 0.73 8.24
C ASN A 48 -2.85 0.05 6.89
N ALA A 49 -3.89 -0.33 6.15
CA ALA A 49 -3.75 -0.85 4.80
C ALA A 49 -3.15 0.18 3.84
N GLY A 50 -3.52 1.45 3.95
CA GLY A 50 -2.95 2.55 3.18
C GLY A 50 -1.46 2.76 3.47
N TYR A 51 -1.02 2.72 4.73
CA TYR A 51 0.39 2.78 5.09
C TYR A 51 1.19 1.60 4.54
N THR A 52 0.66 0.38 4.62
CA THR A 52 1.30 -0.81 4.07
C THR A 52 1.46 -0.71 2.55
N SER A 53 0.46 -0.21 1.84
CA SER A 53 0.51 0.03 0.40
C SER A 53 1.53 1.10 0.02
N ALA A 54 1.67 2.17 0.81
CA ALA A 54 2.68 3.20 0.60
C ALA A 54 4.11 2.66 0.79
N GLN A 55 4.33 1.82 1.80
CA GLN A 55 5.61 1.14 2.01
C GLN A 55 5.96 0.19 0.86
N LEU A 56 4.96 -0.58 0.37
CA LEU A 56 5.12 -1.44 -0.79
C LEU A 56 5.50 -0.63 -2.04
N ASN A 57 4.86 0.51 -2.29
CA ASN A 57 5.23 1.38 -3.41
C ASN A 57 6.67 1.89 -3.30
N GLY A 58 7.14 2.21 -2.11
CA GLY A 58 8.53 2.58 -1.86
C GLY A 58 9.50 1.45 -2.23
N SER A 59 9.26 0.23 -1.74
CA SER A 59 10.12 -0.91 -2.03
C SER A 59 10.06 -1.35 -3.50
N LEU A 60 8.88 -1.30 -4.15
CA LEU A 60 8.72 -1.52 -5.58
C LEU A 60 9.47 -0.45 -6.41
N GLY A 61 9.48 0.79 -5.95
CA GLY A 61 10.24 1.88 -6.58
C GLY A 61 11.75 1.67 -6.49
N SER A 62 12.26 1.29 -5.32
CA SER A 62 13.69 0.97 -5.12
C SER A 62 14.13 -0.22 -5.96
N ALA A 63 13.29 -1.27 -6.04
CA ALA A 63 13.56 -2.43 -6.90
C ALA A 63 13.60 -2.05 -8.39
N GLY A 64 12.71 -1.16 -8.83
CA GLY A 64 12.75 -0.64 -10.20
C GLY A 64 14.02 0.13 -10.52
N ALA A 65 14.52 0.92 -9.58
CA ALA A 65 15.78 1.64 -9.72
C ALA A 65 16.99 0.68 -9.73
N LEU A 66 16.98 -0.35 -8.88
CA LEU A 66 17.99 -1.41 -8.85
C LEU A 66 18.07 -2.14 -10.19
N LEU A 67 16.94 -2.61 -10.72
CA LEU A 67 16.87 -3.28 -12.03
C LEU A 67 17.27 -2.35 -13.18
N GLY A 68 16.93 -1.06 -13.05
CA GLY A 68 17.38 -0.04 -14.01
C GLY A 68 18.90 0.13 -14.01
N GLN A 69 19.54 0.12 -12.84
CA GLN A 69 20.99 0.18 -12.72
C GLN A 69 21.65 -1.08 -13.30
N ALA A 70 21.17 -2.27 -12.93
CA ALA A 70 21.69 -3.54 -13.48
C ALA A 70 21.57 -3.58 -15.00
N SER A 71 20.42 -3.18 -15.56
CA SER A 71 20.22 -3.11 -17.02
C SER A 71 21.19 -2.15 -17.72
N ASN A 72 21.45 -0.98 -17.12
CA ASN A 72 22.41 -0.01 -17.66
C ASN A 72 23.84 -0.56 -17.65
N ASP A 73 24.22 -1.26 -16.57
CA ASP A 73 25.56 -1.82 -16.47
C ASP A 73 25.74 -3.03 -17.40
N LEU A 74 24.72 -3.89 -17.57
CA LEU A 74 24.72 -4.94 -18.59
C LEU A 74 24.87 -4.36 -20.02
N SER A 75 24.15 -3.29 -20.33
CA SER A 75 24.29 -2.61 -21.62
C SER A 75 25.71 -2.08 -21.85
N ARG A 76 26.37 -1.53 -20.83
CA ARG A 76 27.77 -1.08 -20.92
C ARG A 76 28.76 -2.22 -21.08
N ILE A 77 28.45 -3.39 -20.51
CA ILE A 77 29.21 -4.64 -20.74
C ILE A 77 29.02 -5.07 -22.21
N GLY A 78 27.77 -4.97 -22.72
CA GLY A 78 27.48 -5.26 -24.15
C GLY A 78 28.28 -4.38 -25.11
N ASP A 79 28.32 -3.06 -24.82
CA ASP A 79 29.13 -2.13 -25.62
C ASP A 79 30.62 -2.55 -25.65
N ALA A 80 31.16 -3.02 -24.50
CA ALA A 80 32.56 -3.47 -24.45
C ALA A 80 32.78 -4.80 -25.16
N LEU A 81 31.81 -5.74 -25.11
CA LEU A 81 31.87 -6.99 -25.90
C LEU A 81 31.79 -6.75 -27.41
N ASP A 82 30.98 -5.79 -27.85
CA ASP A 82 30.87 -5.41 -29.25
C ASP A 82 32.19 -4.83 -29.79
N GLU A 83 32.92 -4.07 -28.97
CA GLU A 83 34.25 -3.58 -29.32
C GLU A 83 35.29 -4.73 -29.40
N ILE A 84 35.22 -5.70 -28.49
CA ILE A 84 36.05 -6.92 -28.55
C ILE A 84 35.73 -7.71 -29.82
N ASP A 85 34.44 -7.87 -30.14
CA ASP A 85 33.99 -8.56 -31.35
C ASP A 85 34.56 -7.90 -32.61
N ALA A 86 34.52 -6.56 -32.67
CA ALA A 86 35.11 -5.81 -33.78
C ALA A 86 36.62 -6.03 -33.91
N LEU A 87 37.37 -6.07 -32.79
CA LEU A 87 38.81 -6.32 -32.79
C LEU A 87 39.14 -7.76 -33.22
N VAL A 88 38.36 -8.74 -32.78
CA VAL A 88 38.49 -10.15 -33.21
C VAL A 88 38.19 -10.27 -34.70
N THR A 89 37.17 -9.58 -35.21
CA THR A 89 36.83 -9.54 -36.65
C THR A 89 37.97 -8.95 -37.48
N ILE A 90 38.61 -7.86 -37.01
CA ILE A 90 39.80 -7.30 -37.68
C ILE A 90 40.93 -8.33 -37.77
N ALA A 91 41.16 -9.09 -36.68
CA ALA A 91 42.20 -10.11 -36.66
C ALA A 91 41.88 -11.32 -37.55
N GLU A 92 40.59 -11.65 -37.71
CA GLU A 92 40.10 -12.75 -38.56
C GLU A 92 40.18 -12.39 -40.03
N GLU A 93 39.76 -11.20 -40.43
CA GLU A 93 39.74 -10.76 -41.82
C GLU A 93 41.13 -10.43 -42.37
N ASN A 94 42.11 -10.12 -41.53
CA ASN A 94 43.45 -9.72 -41.91
C ASN A 94 44.48 -10.77 -41.48
N SER A 95 44.67 -11.80 -42.32
CA SER A 95 45.58 -12.89 -42.04
C SER A 95 47.07 -12.49 -42.06
N ASP A 96 47.42 -11.38 -42.72
CA ASP A 96 48.76 -10.82 -42.91
C ASP A 96 49.20 -9.78 -41.89
N LEU A 97 48.42 -9.61 -40.80
CA LEU A 97 48.79 -8.75 -39.67
C LEU A 97 50.17 -9.17 -39.12
N SER A 98 51.04 -8.19 -38.93
CA SER A 98 52.34 -8.40 -38.28
C SER A 98 52.15 -8.75 -36.82
N THR A 99 53.10 -9.41 -36.20
CA THR A 99 53.11 -9.72 -34.77
C THR A 99 52.89 -8.48 -33.88
N GLN A 100 53.44 -7.33 -34.30
CA GLN A 100 53.25 -6.07 -33.59
C GLN A 100 51.79 -5.58 -33.66
N GLN A 101 51.14 -5.70 -34.82
CA GLN A 101 49.72 -5.31 -34.96
C GLN A 101 48.81 -6.25 -34.14
N ARG A 102 49.04 -7.54 -34.17
CA ARG A 102 48.32 -8.51 -33.31
C ARG A 102 48.50 -8.23 -31.83
N ALA A 103 49.73 -7.85 -31.40
CA ALA A 103 49.98 -7.45 -30.02
C ALA A 103 49.21 -6.18 -29.61
N GLN A 104 49.03 -5.22 -30.57
CA GLN A 104 48.22 -4.04 -30.34
C GLN A 104 46.72 -4.37 -30.18
N LEU A 105 46.22 -5.29 -31.02
CA LEU A 105 44.82 -5.77 -30.88
C LEU A 105 44.62 -6.49 -29.56
N ASN A 106 45.55 -7.35 -29.14
CA ASN A 106 45.47 -8.02 -27.83
C ASN A 106 45.43 -7.04 -26.67
N ALA A 107 46.27 -5.98 -26.68
CA ALA A 107 46.27 -4.96 -25.65
C ALA A 107 44.90 -4.22 -25.55
N GLN A 108 44.28 -3.93 -26.70
CA GLN A 108 42.96 -3.31 -26.74
C GLN A 108 41.85 -4.26 -26.20
N ILE A 109 41.94 -5.54 -26.59
CA ILE A 109 41.02 -6.58 -26.07
C ILE A 109 41.15 -6.67 -24.54
N GLU A 110 42.38 -6.70 -23.99
CA GLU A 110 42.65 -6.75 -22.56
C GLU A 110 42.07 -5.52 -21.82
N ASP A 111 42.16 -4.31 -22.42
CA ASP A 111 41.60 -3.09 -21.90
C ASP A 111 40.05 -3.20 -21.81
N TYR A 112 39.40 -3.76 -22.83
CA TYR A 112 37.93 -3.94 -22.79
C TYR A 112 37.50 -5.06 -21.82
N LEU A 113 38.25 -6.16 -21.71
CA LEU A 113 37.98 -7.21 -20.72
C LEU A 113 38.08 -6.64 -19.28
N THR A 114 39.15 -5.89 -19.02
CA THR A 114 39.30 -5.17 -17.72
C THR A 114 38.12 -4.25 -17.47
N ARG A 115 37.63 -3.54 -18.49
CA ARG A 115 36.47 -2.67 -18.37
C ARG A 115 35.18 -3.44 -18.03
N ILE A 116 34.98 -4.65 -18.64
CA ILE A 116 33.86 -5.52 -18.29
C ILE A 116 33.92 -5.91 -16.82
N ASP A 117 35.09 -6.35 -16.33
CA ASP A 117 35.30 -6.76 -14.96
C ASP A 117 35.09 -5.60 -13.99
N ASP A 118 35.59 -4.40 -14.33
CA ASP A 118 35.38 -3.18 -13.56
C ASP A 118 33.90 -2.78 -13.47
N ILE A 119 33.15 -2.89 -14.56
CA ILE A 119 31.71 -2.61 -14.56
C ILE A 119 31.00 -3.61 -13.66
N ALA A 120 31.28 -4.91 -13.80
CA ALA A 120 30.64 -5.95 -13.00
C ALA A 120 30.96 -5.78 -11.51
N ALA A 121 32.23 -5.54 -11.16
CA ALA A 121 32.67 -5.38 -9.77
C ALA A 121 32.16 -4.10 -9.10
N ASN A 122 31.95 -3.03 -9.87
CA ASN A 122 31.45 -1.74 -9.35
C ASN A 122 29.95 -1.53 -9.52
N SER A 123 29.25 -2.47 -10.16
CA SER A 123 27.80 -2.44 -10.30
C SER A 123 27.16 -2.63 -8.94
N SER A 124 26.60 -1.55 -8.36
CA SER A 124 26.00 -1.58 -7.05
C SER A 124 24.82 -0.62 -6.92
N PHE A 125 23.89 -0.97 -6.02
CA PHE A 125 22.74 -0.14 -5.66
C PHE A 125 22.54 -0.18 -4.13
N GLU A 126 22.51 0.98 -3.50
CA GLU A 126 22.37 1.14 -2.04
C GLU A 126 23.36 0.28 -1.22
N GLY A 127 24.60 0.11 -1.74
CA GLY A 127 25.65 -0.67 -1.10
C GLY A 127 25.52 -2.19 -1.27
N ARG A 128 24.66 -2.63 -2.17
CA ARG A 128 24.53 -4.03 -2.58
C ARG A 128 25.13 -4.20 -3.96
N ASP A 129 26.03 -5.14 -4.11
CA ASP A 129 26.60 -5.49 -5.41
C ASP A 129 25.49 -6.12 -6.29
N LEU A 130 25.49 -5.81 -7.59
CA LEU A 130 24.48 -6.30 -8.52
C LEU A 130 24.98 -7.38 -9.44
N LEU A 131 26.18 -7.20 -10.03
CA LEU A 131 26.72 -8.03 -11.10
C LEU A 131 28.06 -8.68 -10.75
N ALA A 132 28.55 -8.50 -9.50
CA ALA A 132 29.82 -9.09 -9.07
C ALA A 132 29.70 -10.57 -8.69
N SER A 133 28.50 -11.06 -8.38
CA SER A 133 28.23 -12.46 -8.03
C SER A 133 26.77 -12.81 -8.27
N ASP A 134 26.48 -14.10 -8.44
CA ASP A 134 25.10 -14.60 -8.50
C ASP A 134 24.37 -14.29 -7.21
N GLN A 135 23.15 -13.70 -7.31
CA GLN A 135 22.32 -13.40 -6.16
C GLN A 135 20.84 -13.40 -6.50
N THR A 136 20.01 -13.76 -5.53
CA THR A 136 18.56 -13.66 -5.60
C THR A 136 18.09 -12.63 -4.57
N ILE A 137 17.33 -11.64 -5.00
CA ILE A 137 16.73 -10.62 -4.15
C ILE A 137 15.23 -10.86 -4.08
N THR A 138 14.74 -11.35 -2.93
CA THR A 138 13.30 -11.54 -2.71
C THR A 138 12.65 -10.23 -2.30
N LEU A 139 11.70 -9.76 -3.08
CA LEU A 139 10.95 -8.54 -2.87
C LEU A 139 9.52 -8.85 -2.43
N GLN A 140 9.06 -8.23 -1.33
CA GLN A 140 7.65 -8.29 -0.93
C GLN A 140 6.84 -7.32 -1.79
N VAL A 141 5.85 -7.84 -2.53
CA VAL A 141 5.01 -7.07 -3.48
C VAL A 141 3.54 -7.01 -3.09
N GLY A 142 3.14 -7.69 -2.04
CA GLY A 142 1.78 -7.70 -1.52
C GLY A 142 1.74 -7.79 0.00
N THR A 143 0.57 -7.61 0.60
CA THR A 143 0.36 -7.61 2.06
C THR A 143 0.26 -9.01 2.67
N GLY A 144 0.17 -10.05 1.84
CA GLY A 144 0.07 -11.44 2.27
C GLY A 144 1.43 -12.10 2.53
N THR A 145 1.43 -13.25 3.18
CA THR A 145 2.64 -14.05 3.47
C THR A 145 2.88 -15.17 2.47
N SER A 146 1.98 -15.36 1.49
CA SER A 146 2.13 -16.38 0.44
C SER A 146 3.22 -16.02 -0.57
N SER A 147 3.69 -17.01 -1.33
CA SER A 147 4.66 -16.82 -2.42
C SER A 147 4.19 -15.82 -3.47
N ASP A 148 2.87 -15.78 -3.74
CA ASP A 148 2.28 -14.87 -4.72
C ASP A 148 2.44 -13.38 -4.37
N ASN A 149 2.83 -13.08 -3.12
CA ASN A 149 3.11 -11.73 -2.66
C ASN A 149 4.61 -11.39 -2.69
N ARG A 150 5.42 -12.21 -3.35
CA ARG A 150 6.87 -12.03 -3.49
C ARG A 150 7.27 -12.14 -4.94
N ILE A 151 8.30 -11.39 -5.31
CA ILE A 151 9.01 -11.50 -6.59
C ILE A 151 10.47 -11.76 -6.22
N ASP A 152 11.06 -12.80 -6.82
CA ASP A 152 12.48 -13.04 -6.77
C ASP A 152 13.11 -12.39 -7.99
N ILE A 153 14.13 -11.58 -7.76
CA ILE A 153 14.97 -10.93 -8.78
C ILE A 153 16.29 -11.68 -8.78
N ASP A 154 16.56 -12.36 -9.87
CA ASP A 154 17.79 -13.14 -10.05
C ASP A 154 18.79 -12.34 -10.88
N LEU A 155 19.90 -11.96 -10.26
CA LEU A 155 21.02 -11.28 -10.88
C LEU A 155 22.21 -12.22 -10.94
N SER A 156 22.79 -12.37 -12.14
CA SER A 156 23.93 -13.24 -12.36
C SER A 156 25.23 -12.45 -12.46
N ALA A 157 26.30 -13.04 -11.96
CA ALA A 157 27.65 -12.54 -12.16
C ALA A 157 27.93 -12.27 -13.63
N SER A 158 28.54 -11.14 -13.96
CA SER A 158 28.68 -10.66 -15.33
C SER A 158 30.09 -10.14 -15.65
N GLY A 159 31.09 -10.62 -14.91
CA GLY A 159 32.48 -10.44 -15.25
C GLY A 159 32.86 -11.22 -16.53
N SER A 160 34.01 -10.95 -17.07
CA SER A 160 34.48 -11.57 -18.30
C SER A 160 34.48 -13.10 -18.21
N GLU A 161 34.99 -13.67 -17.12
CA GLU A 161 35.03 -15.11 -16.91
C GLU A 161 33.65 -15.73 -16.60
N ASP A 162 32.69 -14.91 -16.04
CA ASP A 162 31.33 -15.33 -15.78
C ASP A 162 30.46 -15.35 -17.05
N LEU A 163 30.81 -14.54 -18.04
CA LEU A 163 30.12 -14.50 -19.32
C LEU A 163 30.52 -15.70 -20.21
N ALA A 164 31.84 -16.00 -20.30
CA ALA A 164 32.32 -17.20 -20.92
C ALA A 164 33.62 -17.63 -20.28
N THR A 165 33.70 -18.88 -19.86
CA THR A 165 34.92 -19.45 -19.25
C THR A 165 36.11 -19.38 -20.22
N GLY A 166 37.16 -18.68 -19.80
CA GLY A 166 38.36 -18.43 -20.61
C GLY A 166 38.28 -17.16 -21.45
N LEU A 167 37.21 -16.36 -21.36
CA LEU A 167 37.11 -15.08 -22.07
C LEU A 167 38.21 -14.10 -21.62
N SER A 168 38.54 -14.12 -20.35
CA SER A 168 39.62 -13.29 -19.77
C SER A 168 41.00 -13.56 -20.36
N GLU A 169 41.21 -14.69 -21.01
CA GLU A 169 42.50 -15.12 -21.53
C GLU A 169 42.53 -15.18 -23.08
N ILE A 170 41.51 -14.65 -23.79
CA ILE A 170 41.46 -14.64 -25.23
C ILE A 170 42.62 -13.85 -25.82
N ASN A 171 43.12 -14.35 -26.98
CA ASN A 171 44.13 -13.65 -27.73
C ASN A 171 43.96 -13.89 -29.23
N VAL A 172 44.48 -12.96 -30.03
CA VAL A 172 44.43 -12.99 -31.50
C VAL A 172 45.82 -13.08 -32.12
N SER A 173 46.76 -13.72 -31.41
CA SER A 173 48.17 -13.84 -31.81
C SER A 173 48.38 -14.72 -33.05
N ASP A 174 47.51 -15.71 -33.22
CA ASP A 174 47.50 -16.61 -34.36
C ASP A 174 46.07 -17.01 -34.77
N SER A 175 45.91 -17.78 -35.83
CA SER A 175 44.61 -18.18 -36.36
C SER A 175 43.80 -19.08 -35.38
N ALA A 176 44.49 -19.87 -34.56
CA ALA A 176 43.83 -20.71 -33.56
C ALA A 176 43.29 -19.85 -32.42
N GLY A 177 44.07 -18.86 -31.96
CA GLY A 177 43.66 -17.86 -30.97
C GLY A 177 42.48 -17.04 -31.46
N VAL A 178 42.49 -16.58 -32.72
CA VAL A 178 41.36 -15.86 -33.33
C VAL A 178 40.09 -16.70 -33.34
N SER A 179 40.16 -17.97 -33.77
CA SER A 179 39.00 -18.87 -33.79
C SER A 179 38.45 -19.15 -32.41
N ASN A 180 39.33 -19.28 -31.40
CA ASN A 180 38.91 -19.43 -29.99
C ASN A 180 38.28 -18.17 -29.49
N ALA A 181 38.88 -16.99 -29.70
CA ALA A 181 38.35 -15.69 -29.30
C ALA A 181 36.96 -15.45 -29.90
N ARG A 182 36.75 -15.76 -31.20
CA ARG A 182 35.43 -15.68 -31.81
C ARG A 182 34.40 -16.51 -31.09
N THR A 183 34.71 -17.78 -30.80
CA THR A 183 33.78 -18.68 -30.11
C THR A 183 33.42 -18.17 -28.70
N LEU A 184 34.41 -17.67 -27.94
CA LEU A 184 34.19 -17.19 -26.59
C LEU A 184 33.43 -15.85 -26.55
N VAL A 185 33.68 -14.96 -27.52
CA VAL A 185 32.90 -13.71 -27.64
C VAL A 185 31.44 -14.00 -27.99
N ASP A 186 31.18 -14.93 -28.93
CA ASP A 186 29.82 -15.35 -29.28
C ASP A 186 29.10 -15.93 -28.06
N GLN A 187 29.76 -16.78 -27.26
CA GLN A 187 29.20 -17.32 -26.00
C GLN A 187 28.94 -16.24 -24.99
N ALA A 188 29.84 -15.28 -24.81
CA ALA A 188 29.68 -14.18 -23.87
C ALA A 188 28.49 -13.26 -24.26
N GLN A 189 28.34 -12.98 -25.54
CA GLN A 189 27.19 -12.21 -26.04
C GLN A 189 25.87 -12.95 -25.85
N GLU A 190 25.83 -14.29 -26.01
CA GLU A 190 24.63 -15.09 -25.72
C GLU A 190 24.32 -15.05 -24.22
N ALA A 191 25.29 -15.27 -23.35
CA ALA A 191 25.15 -15.22 -21.92
C ALA A 191 24.67 -13.81 -21.42
N LEU A 192 25.21 -12.74 -22.04
CA LEU A 192 24.78 -11.37 -21.73
C LEU A 192 23.31 -11.14 -22.10
N ARG A 193 22.89 -11.58 -23.31
CA ARG A 193 21.48 -11.47 -23.73
C ARG A 193 20.55 -12.21 -22.80
N ASP A 194 20.92 -13.38 -22.30
CA ASP A 194 20.11 -14.12 -21.31
C ASP A 194 19.93 -13.34 -20.02
N ARG A 195 21.00 -12.67 -19.54
CA ARG A 195 20.92 -11.80 -18.35
C ARG A 195 20.04 -10.58 -18.59
N GLU A 196 20.16 -9.94 -19.74
CA GLU A 196 19.32 -8.80 -20.11
C GLU A 196 17.82 -9.20 -20.20
N ILE A 197 17.54 -10.38 -20.77
CA ILE A 197 16.17 -10.92 -20.85
C ILE A 197 15.64 -11.20 -19.44
N SER A 198 16.44 -11.77 -18.54
CA SER A 198 16.04 -12.00 -17.14
C SER A 198 15.69 -10.69 -16.44
N VAL A 199 16.57 -9.70 -16.50
CA VAL A 199 16.34 -8.36 -15.92
C VAL A 199 15.09 -7.70 -16.51
N ALA A 200 14.86 -7.83 -17.82
CA ALA A 200 13.67 -7.28 -18.48
C ALA A 200 12.38 -7.99 -18.03
N ALA A 201 12.42 -9.31 -17.81
CA ALA A 201 11.30 -10.09 -17.29
C ALA A 201 10.96 -9.66 -15.86
N ASP A 202 11.97 -9.47 -15.01
CA ASP A 202 11.81 -8.98 -13.64
C ASP A 202 11.22 -7.55 -13.59
N GLN A 203 11.67 -6.67 -14.49
CA GLN A 203 11.07 -5.35 -14.66
C GLN A 203 9.58 -5.44 -15.05
N GLY A 204 9.22 -6.40 -15.92
CA GLY A 204 7.84 -6.66 -16.29
C GLY A 204 6.98 -7.12 -15.12
N SER A 205 7.49 -8.06 -14.33
CA SER A 205 6.88 -8.57 -13.11
C SER A 205 6.69 -7.47 -12.08
N LEU A 206 7.69 -6.62 -11.89
CA LEU A 206 7.65 -5.48 -10.99
C LEU A 206 6.58 -4.45 -11.40
N ARG A 207 6.47 -4.12 -12.69
CA ARG A 207 5.41 -3.22 -13.20
C ARG A 207 4.02 -3.80 -12.94
N THR A 208 3.83 -5.09 -13.16
CA THR A 208 2.58 -5.77 -12.86
C THR A 208 2.21 -5.66 -11.39
N ALA A 209 3.17 -5.86 -10.48
CA ALA A 209 2.97 -5.69 -9.05
C ALA A 209 2.64 -4.24 -8.66
N GLN A 210 3.30 -3.26 -9.28
CA GLN A 210 2.98 -1.84 -9.09
C GLN A 210 1.56 -1.50 -9.51
N ASP A 211 1.10 -2.01 -10.65
CA ASP A 211 -0.26 -1.80 -11.15
C ASP A 211 -1.30 -2.48 -10.24
N GLN A 212 -1.05 -3.70 -9.78
CA GLN A 212 -1.91 -4.40 -8.83
C GLN A 212 -2.01 -3.65 -7.50
N ASN A 213 -0.89 -3.12 -6.98
CA ASN A 213 -0.90 -2.35 -5.75
C ASN A 213 -1.69 -1.04 -5.92
N ARG A 214 -1.56 -0.36 -7.06
CA ARG A 214 -2.35 0.84 -7.40
C ARG A 214 -3.85 0.54 -7.46
N VAL A 215 -4.25 -0.56 -8.12
CA VAL A 215 -5.65 -0.98 -8.18
C VAL A 215 -6.19 -1.28 -6.79
N SER A 216 -5.41 -1.95 -5.95
CA SER A 216 -5.78 -2.25 -4.56
C SER A 216 -5.95 -1.00 -3.71
N GLN A 217 -5.10 0.01 -3.90
CA GLN A 217 -5.23 1.31 -3.23
C GLN A 217 -6.53 2.02 -3.62
N VAL A 218 -6.80 2.14 -4.92
CA VAL A 218 -8.02 2.80 -5.41
C VAL A 218 -9.28 2.06 -4.94
N ALA A 219 -9.26 0.73 -4.96
CA ALA A 219 -10.36 -0.07 -4.43
C ALA A 219 -10.58 0.16 -2.92
N GLY A 220 -9.49 0.22 -2.15
CA GLY A 220 -9.53 0.55 -0.71
C GLY A 220 -10.10 1.93 -0.45
N GLU A 221 -9.66 2.95 -1.17
CA GLU A 221 -10.17 4.32 -1.06
C GLU A 221 -11.67 4.40 -1.38
N ASN A 222 -12.13 3.73 -2.44
CA ASN A 222 -13.53 3.67 -2.81
C ASN A 222 -14.39 2.99 -1.74
N ILE A 223 -13.90 1.92 -1.11
CA ILE A 223 -14.59 1.24 0.00
C ILE A 223 -14.71 2.17 1.21
N VAL A 224 -13.63 2.87 1.58
CA VAL A 224 -13.66 3.86 2.68
C VAL A 224 -14.68 4.97 2.41
N GLN A 225 -14.70 5.52 1.20
CA GLN A 225 -15.65 6.56 0.80
C GLN A 225 -17.09 6.06 0.85
N ALA A 226 -17.35 4.85 0.35
CA ALA A 226 -18.67 4.24 0.41
C ALA A 226 -19.16 4.00 1.86
N GLN A 227 -18.26 3.57 2.75
CA GLN A 227 -18.58 3.37 4.17
C GLN A 227 -18.86 4.70 4.90
N LEU A 228 -18.06 5.74 4.62
CA LEU A 228 -18.30 7.08 5.19
C LEU A 228 -19.66 7.62 4.73
N ALA A 229 -19.99 7.50 3.44
CA ALA A 229 -21.28 7.92 2.92
C ALA A 229 -22.46 7.14 3.54
N ALA A 230 -22.29 5.82 3.74
CA ALA A 230 -23.30 4.99 4.38
C ALA A 230 -23.49 5.38 5.87
N SER A 231 -22.42 5.65 6.60
CA SER A 231 -22.49 6.08 8.01
C SER A 231 -23.14 7.45 8.17
N GLU A 232 -22.88 8.41 7.26
CA GLU A 232 -23.56 9.70 7.25
C GLU A 232 -25.05 9.57 6.97
N THR A 233 -25.45 8.69 6.08
CA THR A 233 -26.86 8.43 5.74
C THR A 233 -27.58 7.82 6.94
N SER A 234 -26.99 6.78 7.55
CA SER A 234 -27.53 6.14 8.75
C SER A 234 -27.66 7.13 9.92
N GLY A 235 -26.65 7.97 10.14
CA GLY A 235 -26.71 9.01 11.17
C GLY A 235 -27.81 10.07 10.93
N ARG A 236 -28.12 10.41 9.68
CA ARG A 236 -29.24 11.31 9.33
C ARG A 236 -30.59 10.66 9.57
N ASP A 237 -30.75 9.40 9.18
CA ASP A 237 -31.99 8.64 9.34
C ASP A 237 -32.31 8.46 10.84
N ASP A 238 -31.31 8.15 11.68
CA ASP A 238 -31.44 8.04 13.12
C ASP A 238 -31.80 9.40 13.77
N ALA A 239 -31.21 10.49 13.31
CA ALA A 239 -31.55 11.83 13.80
C ALA A 239 -32.99 12.22 13.42
N GLN A 240 -33.45 11.90 12.23
CA GLN A 240 -34.84 12.12 11.81
C GLN A 240 -35.83 11.29 12.60
N ALA A 241 -35.52 10.01 12.86
CA ALA A 241 -36.35 9.14 13.68
C ALA A 241 -36.51 9.70 15.09
N ARG A 242 -35.41 10.15 15.72
CA ARG A 242 -35.44 10.78 17.06
C ARG A 242 -36.23 12.09 17.12
N ILE A 243 -36.09 12.94 16.08
CA ILE A 243 -36.90 14.17 15.98
C ILE A 243 -38.36 13.82 15.88
N SER A 244 -38.74 12.84 15.10
CA SER A 244 -40.11 12.37 14.93
C SER A 244 -40.67 11.81 16.21
N GLU A 245 -39.92 11.00 16.96
CA GLU A 245 -40.30 10.43 18.22
C GLU A 245 -40.47 11.50 19.31
N ASN A 246 -39.51 12.42 19.42
CA ASN A 246 -39.61 13.56 20.34
C ASN A 246 -40.80 14.46 20.02
N LEU A 247 -41.13 14.68 18.76
CA LEU A 247 -42.27 15.45 18.33
C LEU A 247 -43.59 14.77 18.73
N GLN A 248 -43.68 13.45 18.54
CA GLN A 248 -44.84 12.67 18.94
C GLN A 248 -45.04 12.67 20.45
N ALA A 249 -43.97 12.51 21.22
CA ALA A 249 -44.00 12.58 22.67
C ALA A 249 -44.49 13.97 23.14
N TYR A 250 -43.97 15.03 22.55
CA TYR A 250 -44.38 16.40 22.87
C TYR A 250 -45.85 16.67 22.52
N LEU A 251 -46.33 16.20 21.40
CA LEU A 251 -47.77 16.30 21.02
C LEU A 251 -48.65 15.46 21.94
N GLY A 252 -48.21 14.31 22.40
CA GLY A 252 -48.87 13.49 23.38
C GLY A 252 -49.01 14.22 24.74
N ASP A 253 -47.98 14.89 25.21
CA ASP A 253 -47.98 15.68 26.43
C ASP A 253 -48.96 16.89 26.34
N ILE A 254 -48.93 17.60 25.20
CA ILE A 254 -49.89 18.71 24.97
C ILE A 254 -51.33 18.19 24.95
N SER A 255 -51.60 17.07 24.27
CA SER A 255 -52.94 16.49 24.24
C SER A 255 -53.45 16.08 25.63
N THR A 256 -52.58 15.52 26.47
CA THR A 256 -52.85 15.13 27.82
C THR A 256 -53.12 16.38 28.71
N GLN A 257 -52.35 17.44 28.56
CA GLN A 257 -52.57 18.71 29.24
C GLN A 257 -53.88 19.39 28.85
N LEU A 258 -54.21 19.39 27.55
CA LEU A 258 -55.49 19.89 27.06
C LEU A 258 -56.69 19.08 27.56
N ALA A 259 -56.59 17.76 27.59
CA ALA A 259 -57.60 16.88 28.14
C ALA A 259 -57.80 17.13 29.66
N SER A 260 -56.72 17.38 30.43
CA SER A 260 -56.79 17.70 31.84
C SER A 260 -57.42 19.09 32.12
N GLN A 261 -57.24 20.05 31.20
CA GLN A 261 -57.87 21.34 31.29
C GLN A 261 -59.34 21.29 30.91
N SER A 262 -59.76 20.46 29.97
CA SER A 262 -61.15 20.30 29.57
C SER A 262 -62.02 19.67 30.67
N VAL A 263 -61.46 18.84 31.52
CA VAL A 263 -62.15 18.26 32.68
C VAL A 263 -62.43 19.31 33.76
N THR A 264 -61.64 20.39 33.84
CA THR A 264 -61.83 21.47 34.84
C THR A 264 -62.86 22.49 34.42
N VAL A 265 -63.29 22.56 33.12
CA VAL A 265 -64.34 23.48 32.62
C VAL A 265 -65.72 22.80 32.60
N GLY A 266 -65.86 21.53 32.92
CA GLY A 266 -67.09 20.74 32.92
C GLY A 266 -68.06 20.99 34.11
N GLY A 267 -68.08 22.21 34.75
CA GLY A 267 -69.03 22.59 35.73
C GLY A 267 -70.30 23.25 35.17
N PHE A 268 -70.49 23.29 33.86
CA PHE A 268 -71.70 23.87 33.30
C PHE A 268 -72.68 22.74 32.92
N THR A 269 -73.66 22.48 33.86
CA THR A 269 -74.84 21.68 33.56
C THR A 269 -75.75 22.49 32.67
N LEU A 270 -75.92 22.07 31.41
CA LEU A 270 -77.00 22.61 30.56
C LEU A 270 -78.31 22.25 31.20
N PRO A 271 -79.27 23.21 31.36
CA PRO A 271 -80.63 22.96 31.87
C PRO A 271 -81.31 22.00 30.85
N GLU A 272 -81.95 20.95 31.37
CA GLU A 272 -82.81 20.05 30.60
C GLU A 272 -83.82 20.83 29.76
N PRO A 273 -84.00 20.44 28.47
CA PRO A 273 -85.08 21.04 27.66
C PRO A 273 -86.47 20.70 28.34
N ARG A 274 -87.28 21.75 28.62
CA ARG A 274 -88.59 21.61 29.11
C ARG A 274 -89.49 20.86 28.10
N PRO A 275 -90.22 19.82 28.50
CA PRO A 275 -91.11 19.12 27.57
C PRO A 275 -92.19 20.08 27.08
N ASP A 276 -92.44 20.09 25.81
CA ASP A 276 -93.52 20.85 25.16
C ASP A 276 -94.86 20.36 25.70
N PRO A 277 -95.81 21.27 25.97
CA PRO A 277 -97.16 20.89 26.30
C PRO A 277 -97.83 20.28 25.07
N LEU A 278 -98.55 19.14 25.30
CA LEU A 278 -99.38 18.48 24.29
C LEU A 278 -100.52 19.41 23.84
N PRO A 279 -100.84 19.42 22.55
CA PRO A 279 -102.01 20.14 22.02
C PRO A 279 -103.28 19.39 22.39
N GLU A 280 -104.36 20.10 22.74
CA GLU A 280 -105.75 19.63 22.94
C GLU A 280 -106.35 19.20 21.60
#